data_9d9b33abe98cf222fc06af5153797f7a
#
_entry.id   9d9b33abe98cf222fc06af5153797f7a
#
_cell.length_a   1.000
_cell.length_b   1.000
_cell.length_c   1.000
_cell.angle_alpha   90.00
_cell.angle_beta   90.00
_cell.angle_gamma   90.00
#
_symmetry.space_group_name_H-M   'P 1'
#
loop_
_entity.id
_entity.type
_entity.pdbx_description
1 polymer ?
#
loop_
_entity_poly.entity_id
_entity_poly.type
_entity_poly.pdbx_seq_one_letter_code
_entity_poly.pdbx_strand_id
1 'polypeptide(L)'
;MPTPRRTGQYLASMTTPKILTPYEFPRTGTQVRNRTVLAAMTNKQSHADGSLGDDELEWLAARARGGFGIVTTCAAHVSPDGQGWDGELGVFDDALLPGLSRLAGALRADGALSLVQIFHGGVRAPSRLTGQQPFSASAFELDAKDFEVPREATVDDIERTIAAFAAAARRCADAGFDGVEIHGAHGYLITQFLGTISNARDDEWGGSLENRARFVRRVVAAVREATPDGFLVGVRISPEVPDQGVDLDESLIVAGWLASDGVDFVHVSNWDSFKAPAKYPSSKKPLTTWFREAIGPLTPMIATGAVWTPSEADLVLEQGADLVGLGRAAIGNDRWPQEAAEAGWEPARPPFSPEHLRAAALSETMVDYMRRWPDFVTDGR
;
A
#
# COMPACT_ATOMS: atom_id res chain seq x y z
N MET A 1 54.55 34.17 25.21
CA MET A 1 53.82 32.94 25.50
C MET A 1 52.51 33.04 24.71
N PRO A 2 52.26 32.19 23.71
CA PRO A 2 50.97 32.18 23.00
C PRO A 2 50.00 31.27 23.76
N THR A 3 48.77 31.80 23.97
CA THR A 3 47.62 31.13 24.54
C THR A 3 47.08 30.02 23.60
N PRO A 4 46.71 28.83 24.12
CA PRO A 4 46.16 27.77 23.30
C PRO A 4 44.74 28.09 22.88
N ARG A 5 44.47 28.04 21.56
CA ARG A 5 43.10 28.07 20.98
C ARG A 5 42.39 26.79 21.39
N ARG A 6 41.32 26.90 22.16
CA ARG A 6 40.36 25.82 22.38
C ARG A 6 39.59 25.58 21.06
N THR A 7 39.92 24.51 20.38
CA THR A 7 39.05 23.89 19.35
C THR A 7 37.92 23.20 20.08
N GLY A 8 36.80 23.90 20.24
CA GLY A 8 35.54 23.29 20.64
C GLY A 8 35.03 22.44 19.47
N GLN A 9 35.25 21.14 19.53
CA GLN A 9 34.47 20.21 18.73
C GLN A 9 33.02 20.27 19.23
N TYR A 10 32.12 20.89 18.46
CA TYR A 10 30.68 20.68 18.56
C TYR A 10 30.42 19.25 18.09
N LEU A 11 30.40 18.29 19.01
CA LEU A 11 29.69 17.03 18.80
C LEU A 11 28.20 17.40 18.72
N ALA A 12 27.71 17.58 17.51
CA ALA A 12 26.27 17.56 17.26
C ALA A 12 25.76 16.23 17.84
N SER A 13 24.89 16.29 18.82
CA SER A 13 24.18 15.14 19.34
C SER A 13 23.44 14.52 18.16
N MET A 14 23.94 13.40 17.67
CA MET A 14 23.29 12.64 16.59
C MET A 14 22.03 12.01 17.17
N THR A 15 20.91 12.70 17.08
CA THR A 15 19.61 12.11 17.43
C THR A 15 19.23 11.12 16.33
N THR A 16 18.93 9.88 16.72
CA THR A 16 18.39 8.88 15.81
C THR A 16 17.14 9.46 15.12
N PRO A 17 17.03 9.38 13.78
CA PRO A 17 15.83 9.81 13.07
C PRO A 17 14.57 9.19 13.68
N LYS A 18 13.52 9.98 13.85
CA LYS A 18 12.26 9.52 14.48
C LYS A 18 11.64 8.34 13.74
N ILE A 19 11.79 8.30 12.41
CA ILE A 19 11.35 7.20 11.56
C ILE A 19 11.96 5.84 11.95
N LEU A 20 13.15 5.82 12.57
CA LEU A 20 13.83 4.60 13.01
C LEU A 20 13.47 4.17 14.43
N THR A 21 12.58 4.89 15.12
CA THR A 21 12.11 4.49 16.46
C THR A 21 11.05 3.39 16.39
N PRO A 22 10.99 2.47 17.36
CA PRO A 22 9.95 1.46 17.42
C PRO A 22 8.55 2.06 17.48
N TYR A 23 7.56 1.26 17.07
CA TYR A 23 6.15 1.60 17.15
C TYR A 23 5.32 0.41 17.66
N GLU A 24 4.25 0.69 18.40
CA GLU A 24 3.29 -0.30 18.89
C GLU A 24 1.90 0.05 18.36
N PHE A 25 1.21 -0.93 17.75
CA PHE A 25 -0.18 -0.79 17.35
C PHE A 25 -1.08 -0.81 18.60
N PRO A 26 -1.82 0.28 18.92
CA PRO A 26 -2.48 0.42 20.23
C PRO A 26 -3.53 -0.65 20.53
N ARG A 27 -4.26 -1.12 19.49
CA ARG A 27 -5.34 -2.09 19.67
C ARG A 27 -4.84 -3.52 19.90
N THR A 28 -3.79 -3.92 19.19
CA THR A 28 -3.27 -5.30 19.18
C THR A 28 -2.04 -5.49 20.06
N GLY A 29 -1.35 -4.41 20.46
CA GLY A 29 -0.06 -4.47 21.14
C GLY A 29 1.09 -4.95 20.22
N THR A 30 0.85 -5.06 18.92
CA THR A 30 1.84 -5.54 17.96
C THR A 30 3.01 -4.56 17.84
N GLN A 31 4.22 -5.06 18.08
CA GLN A 31 5.45 -4.27 18.05
C GLN A 31 6.06 -4.26 16.66
N VAL A 32 6.52 -3.08 16.23
CA VAL A 32 7.28 -2.88 14.98
C VAL A 32 8.62 -2.25 15.32
N ARG A 33 9.71 -2.81 14.79
CA ARG A 33 11.09 -2.38 15.10
C ARG A 33 11.41 -0.93 14.74
N ASN A 34 10.70 -0.37 13.76
CA ASN A 34 10.79 1.04 13.35
C ASN A 34 9.54 1.43 12.54
N ARG A 35 9.40 2.71 12.19
CA ARG A 35 8.20 3.27 11.56
C ARG A 35 8.19 3.22 10.04
N THR A 36 9.12 2.49 9.41
CA THR A 36 9.18 2.34 7.96
C THR A 36 8.27 1.22 7.46
N VAL A 37 7.54 1.48 6.41
CA VAL A 37 6.67 0.52 5.73
C VAL A 37 7.12 0.40 4.27
N LEU A 38 7.45 -0.80 3.79
CA LEU A 38 7.47 -1.04 2.36
C LEU A 38 6.04 -0.96 1.86
N ALA A 39 5.71 0.09 1.13
CA ALA A 39 4.38 0.23 0.54
C ALA A 39 4.17 -0.79 -0.58
N ALA A 40 2.97 -1.38 -0.66
CA ALA A 40 2.63 -2.29 -1.74
C ALA A 40 2.82 -1.67 -3.12
N MET A 41 3.54 -2.38 -3.99
CA MET A 41 3.86 -1.97 -5.35
C MET A 41 3.77 -3.16 -6.31
N THR A 42 3.20 -2.96 -7.50
CA THR A 42 3.18 -3.97 -8.56
C THR A 42 4.61 -4.35 -8.96
N ASN A 43 4.93 -5.63 -8.96
CA ASN A 43 6.26 -6.15 -9.29
C ASN A 43 6.26 -7.20 -10.41
N LYS A 44 5.13 -7.86 -10.67
CA LYS A 44 4.95 -8.87 -11.74
C LYS A 44 5.86 -10.09 -11.63
N GLN A 45 6.23 -10.48 -10.41
CA GLN A 45 7.26 -11.50 -10.17
C GLN A 45 6.70 -12.83 -9.65
N SER A 46 5.38 -12.95 -9.50
CA SER A 46 4.69 -14.20 -9.22
C SER A 46 4.28 -14.93 -10.52
N HIS A 47 3.68 -16.10 -10.41
CA HIS A 47 3.29 -16.91 -11.57
C HIS A 47 1.89 -16.54 -12.10
N ALA A 48 1.58 -16.96 -13.32
CA ALA A 48 0.31 -16.67 -13.97
C ALA A 48 -0.92 -17.25 -13.24
N ASP A 49 -0.72 -18.33 -12.50
CA ASP A 49 -1.74 -18.98 -11.67
C ASP A 49 -1.90 -18.36 -10.27
N GLY A 50 -1.18 -17.28 -9.99
CA GLY A 50 -1.18 -16.60 -8.70
C GLY A 50 -0.24 -17.21 -7.66
N SER A 51 0.45 -18.31 -7.95
CA SER A 51 1.42 -18.88 -7.03
C SER A 51 2.66 -17.99 -6.88
N LEU A 52 3.25 -17.98 -5.68
CA LEU A 52 4.40 -17.15 -5.34
C LEU A 52 5.62 -17.49 -6.20
N GLY A 53 6.17 -16.48 -6.88
CA GLY A 53 7.45 -16.57 -7.58
C GLY A 53 8.64 -16.39 -6.63
N ASP A 54 9.75 -17.07 -6.93
CA ASP A 54 10.98 -16.93 -6.16
C ASP A 54 11.56 -15.50 -6.24
N ASP A 55 11.39 -14.83 -7.37
CA ASP A 55 11.80 -13.43 -7.57
C ASP A 55 11.01 -12.48 -6.66
N GLU A 56 9.69 -12.68 -6.48
CA GLU A 56 8.89 -11.88 -5.57
C GLU A 56 9.28 -12.12 -4.12
N LEU A 57 9.49 -13.38 -3.75
CA LEU A 57 9.97 -13.74 -2.41
C LEU A 57 11.30 -13.06 -2.10
N GLU A 58 12.28 -13.15 -3.00
CA GLU A 58 13.60 -12.55 -2.78
C GLU A 58 13.53 -11.03 -2.71
N TRP A 59 12.74 -10.39 -3.58
CA TRP A 59 12.56 -8.94 -3.56
C TRP A 59 11.97 -8.44 -2.23
N LEU A 60 10.95 -9.11 -1.70
CA LEU A 60 10.32 -8.76 -0.42
C LEU A 60 11.26 -9.07 0.77
N ALA A 61 11.91 -10.25 0.77
CA ALA A 61 12.85 -10.65 1.81
C ALA A 61 14.07 -9.71 1.86
N ALA A 62 14.56 -9.22 0.71
CA ALA A 62 15.66 -8.24 0.69
C ALA A 62 15.30 -6.98 1.49
N ARG A 63 14.06 -6.47 1.40
CA ARG A 63 13.61 -5.31 2.19
C ARG A 63 13.45 -5.64 3.67
N ALA A 64 13.01 -6.86 4.00
CA ALA A 64 12.99 -7.30 5.40
C ALA A 64 14.42 -7.36 5.98
N ARG A 65 15.38 -7.98 5.27
CA ARG A 65 16.81 -7.96 5.63
C ARG A 65 17.38 -6.54 5.69
N GLY A 66 16.93 -5.67 4.79
CA GLY A 66 17.32 -4.26 4.73
C GLY A 66 16.79 -3.40 5.87
N GLY A 67 15.98 -3.96 6.76
CA GLY A 67 15.59 -3.30 8.02
C GLY A 67 14.21 -2.67 8.02
N PHE A 68 13.38 -2.81 6.98
CA PHE A 68 12.01 -2.30 7.00
C PHE A 68 11.22 -2.84 8.18
N GLY A 69 10.51 -1.97 8.90
CA GLY A 69 9.68 -2.35 10.05
C GLY A 69 8.50 -3.21 9.62
N ILE A 70 7.83 -2.79 8.55
CA ILE A 70 6.72 -3.51 7.93
C ILE A 70 7.05 -3.76 6.45
N VAL A 71 6.81 -4.97 5.98
CA VAL A 71 6.88 -5.32 4.55
C VAL A 71 5.49 -5.71 4.07
N THR A 72 4.92 -4.89 3.17
CA THR A 72 3.65 -5.19 2.52
C THR A 72 3.92 -5.83 1.16
N THR A 73 3.26 -6.94 0.85
CA THR A 73 3.37 -7.61 -0.47
C THR A 73 2.91 -6.69 -1.60
N CYS A 74 3.10 -7.07 -2.86
CA CYS A 74 2.31 -6.46 -3.93
C CYS A 74 0.81 -6.72 -3.68
N ALA A 75 -0.05 -6.05 -4.45
CA ALA A 75 -1.46 -6.36 -4.40
C ALA A 75 -1.68 -7.81 -4.84
N ALA A 76 -2.45 -8.56 -4.05
CA ALA A 76 -2.77 -9.96 -4.26
C ALA A 76 -4.27 -10.14 -4.48
N HIS A 77 -4.67 -10.77 -5.59
CA HIS A 77 -6.08 -10.88 -5.93
C HIS A 77 -6.81 -11.92 -5.07
N VAL A 78 -8.03 -11.51 -4.62
CA VAL A 78 -8.86 -12.31 -3.71
C VAL A 78 -9.76 -13.32 -4.42
N SER A 79 -9.88 -13.21 -5.74
CA SER A 79 -10.67 -14.09 -6.61
C SER A 79 -10.07 -14.12 -8.02
N PRO A 80 -10.25 -15.21 -8.82
CA PRO A 80 -9.70 -15.28 -10.17
C PRO A 80 -10.19 -14.17 -11.10
N ASP A 81 -11.43 -13.69 -10.94
CA ASP A 81 -12.02 -12.59 -11.70
C ASP A 81 -11.53 -11.20 -11.28
N GLY A 82 -10.71 -11.14 -10.22
CA GLY A 82 -10.09 -9.93 -9.72
C GLY A 82 -8.64 -9.70 -10.17
N GLN A 83 -8.03 -10.62 -10.92
CA GLN A 83 -6.63 -10.52 -11.35
C GLN A 83 -6.40 -9.32 -12.28
N GLY A 84 -5.47 -8.42 -11.91
CA GLY A 84 -5.20 -7.19 -12.63
C GLY A 84 -4.07 -7.27 -13.67
N TRP A 85 -3.09 -8.17 -13.49
CA TRP A 85 -1.92 -8.29 -14.37
C TRP A 85 -1.28 -9.67 -14.32
N ASP A 86 -0.50 -9.98 -15.35
CA ASP A 86 0.31 -11.19 -15.40
C ASP A 86 1.41 -11.16 -14.31
N GLY A 87 1.64 -12.27 -13.63
CA GLY A 87 2.63 -12.37 -12.55
C GLY A 87 2.17 -11.70 -11.23
N GLU A 88 0.87 -11.63 -11.02
CA GLU A 88 0.29 -11.14 -9.79
C GLU A 88 0.13 -12.25 -8.76
N LEU A 89 0.52 -11.97 -7.50
CA LEU A 89 0.30 -12.90 -6.39
C LEU A 89 -1.20 -13.12 -6.16
N GLY A 90 -1.61 -14.36 -5.89
CA GLY A 90 -2.98 -14.74 -5.54
C GLY A 90 -3.13 -15.14 -4.08
N VAL A 91 -4.33 -14.87 -3.53
CA VAL A 91 -4.74 -15.32 -2.18
C VAL A 91 -6.14 -15.94 -2.19
N PHE A 92 -6.59 -16.37 -3.37
CA PHE A 92 -7.96 -16.80 -3.63
C PHE A 92 -8.21 -18.30 -3.39
N ASP A 93 -7.17 -19.13 -3.28
CA ASP A 93 -7.28 -20.58 -3.18
C ASP A 93 -6.34 -21.13 -2.09
N ASP A 94 -6.78 -22.20 -1.42
CA ASP A 94 -5.99 -22.89 -0.38
C ASP A 94 -4.74 -23.59 -0.95
N ALA A 95 -4.73 -23.92 -2.25
CA ALA A 95 -3.55 -24.42 -2.94
C ALA A 95 -2.36 -23.45 -2.92
N LEU A 96 -2.61 -22.15 -2.71
CA LEU A 96 -1.58 -21.10 -2.62
C LEU A 96 -0.93 -21.00 -1.24
N LEU A 97 -1.53 -21.59 -0.19
CA LEU A 97 -1.06 -21.52 1.19
C LEU A 97 0.43 -21.93 1.37
N PRO A 98 0.97 -22.98 0.73
CA PRO A 98 2.38 -23.32 0.91
C PRO A 98 3.34 -22.18 0.49
N GLY A 99 3.08 -21.51 -0.62
CA GLY A 99 3.86 -20.36 -1.08
C GLY A 99 3.70 -19.16 -0.14
N LEU A 100 2.48 -18.86 0.26
CA LEU A 100 2.17 -17.77 1.20
C LEU A 100 2.86 -18.00 2.56
N SER A 101 2.84 -19.22 3.10
CA SER A 101 3.52 -19.57 4.35
C SER A 101 5.04 -19.44 4.24
N ARG A 102 5.62 -19.80 3.08
CA ARG A 102 7.05 -19.62 2.81
C ARG A 102 7.41 -18.14 2.84
N LEU A 103 6.60 -17.28 2.23
CA LEU A 103 6.82 -15.82 2.23
C LEU A 103 6.70 -15.24 3.64
N ALA A 104 5.62 -15.54 4.36
CA ALA A 104 5.42 -15.06 5.73
C ALA A 104 6.58 -15.50 6.66
N GLY A 105 7.03 -16.75 6.53
CA GLY A 105 8.16 -17.29 7.27
C GLY A 105 9.48 -16.58 6.98
N ALA A 106 9.75 -16.26 5.70
CA ALA A 106 10.95 -15.51 5.29
C ALA A 106 10.97 -14.09 5.86
N LEU A 107 9.85 -13.34 5.75
CA LEU A 107 9.76 -11.98 6.27
C LEU A 107 9.91 -11.93 7.79
N ARG A 108 9.31 -12.88 8.50
CA ARG A 108 9.43 -13.01 9.96
C ARG A 108 10.84 -13.36 10.39
N ALA A 109 11.54 -14.24 9.69
CA ALA A 109 12.91 -14.63 10.00
C ALA A 109 13.87 -13.42 9.98
N ASP A 110 13.60 -12.45 9.12
CA ASP A 110 14.35 -11.19 9.01
C ASP A 110 13.79 -10.08 9.92
N GLY A 111 12.81 -10.38 10.79
CA GLY A 111 12.29 -9.50 11.82
C GLY A 111 11.39 -8.37 11.32
N ALA A 112 10.86 -8.47 10.10
CA ALA A 112 9.82 -7.57 9.61
C ALA A 112 8.43 -8.07 9.99
N LEU A 113 7.53 -7.13 10.32
CA LEU A 113 6.11 -7.40 10.35
C LEU A 113 5.61 -7.49 8.90
N SER A 114 4.76 -8.49 8.61
CA SER A 114 4.34 -8.83 7.26
C SER A 114 2.85 -8.53 7.02
N LEU A 115 2.55 -7.76 5.98
CA LEU A 115 1.18 -7.49 5.53
C LEU A 115 0.98 -8.00 4.11
N VAL A 116 -0.19 -8.57 3.82
CA VAL A 116 -0.62 -8.85 2.44
C VAL A 116 -1.59 -7.76 2.01
N GLN A 117 -1.30 -7.06 0.92
CA GLN A 117 -2.29 -6.17 0.33
C GLN A 117 -3.28 -6.99 -0.50
N ILE A 118 -4.53 -7.12 -0.02
CA ILE A 118 -5.59 -7.88 -0.68
C ILE A 118 -6.47 -6.97 -1.53
N PHE A 119 -6.77 -7.38 -2.78
CA PHE A 119 -7.51 -6.54 -3.69
C PHE A 119 -8.34 -7.32 -4.73
N HIS A 120 -9.20 -6.58 -5.44
CA HIS A 120 -9.89 -7.00 -6.64
C HIS A 120 -9.76 -5.91 -7.70
N GLY A 121 -9.30 -6.27 -8.89
CA GLY A 121 -9.00 -5.30 -9.95
C GLY A 121 -10.23 -4.50 -10.43
N GLY A 122 -11.42 -5.10 -10.35
CA GLY A 122 -12.63 -4.50 -10.90
C GLY A 122 -12.49 -4.26 -12.40
N VAL A 123 -12.74 -3.04 -12.87
CA VAL A 123 -12.54 -2.67 -14.27
C VAL A 123 -11.10 -2.90 -14.78
N ARG A 124 -10.13 -2.97 -13.86
CA ARG A 124 -8.72 -3.24 -14.19
C ARG A 124 -8.35 -4.73 -14.11
N ALA A 125 -9.34 -5.62 -14.11
CA ALA A 125 -9.18 -7.07 -14.26
C ALA A 125 -9.57 -7.47 -15.69
N PRO A 126 -8.63 -7.41 -16.67
CA PRO A 126 -8.97 -7.52 -18.08
C PRO A 126 -9.39 -8.94 -18.45
N SER A 127 -10.37 -9.04 -19.38
CA SER A 127 -10.94 -10.31 -19.83
C SER A 127 -9.91 -11.29 -20.39
N ARG A 128 -8.82 -10.79 -20.95
CA ARG A 128 -7.69 -11.62 -21.44
C ARG A 128 -7.00 -12.45 -20.32
N LEU A 129 -7.08 -12.00 -19.06
CA LEU A 129 -6.54 -12.73 -17.90
C LEU A 129 -7.61 -13.55 -17.21
N THR A 130 -8.77 -12.94 -16.97
CA THR A 130 -9.83 -13.53 -16.15
C THR A 130 -10.79 -14.44 -16.95
N GLY A 131 -10.76 -14.37 -18.28
CA GLY A 131 -11.65 -15.12 -19.16
C GLY A 131 -13.08 -14.57 -19.19
N GLN A 132 -13.38 -13.46 -18.53
CA GLN A 132 -14.71 -12.86 -18.47
C GLN A 132 -14.66 -11.33 -18.49
N GLN A 133 -15.77 -10.70 -18.90
CA GLN A 133 -15.89 -9.25 -18.88
C GLN A 133 -15.69 -8.72 -17.46
N PRO A 134 -14.82 -7.70 -17.25
CA PRO A 134 -14.66 -7.08 -15.96
C PRO A 134 -15.98 -6.50 -15.44
N PHE A 135 -16.13 -6.40 -14.13
CA PHE A 135 -17.24 -5.70 -13.52
C PHE A 135 -16.78 -4.56 -12.61
N SER A 136 -17.64 -3.61 -12.39
CA SER A 136 -17.48 -2.46 -11.53
C SER A 136 -18.79 -2.17 -10.79
N ALA A 137 -18.80 -1.15 -9.92
CA ALA A 137 -20.06 -0.70 -9.31
C ALA A 137 -21.15 -0.45 -10.37
N SER A 138 -20.79 0.24 -11.45
CA SER A 138 -21.63 0.44 -12.64
C SER A 138 -20.81 0.29 -13.91
N ALA A 139 -21.46 0.23 -15.06
CA ALA A 139 -20.82 0.44 -16.34
C ALA A 139 -20.37 1.91 -16.45
N PHE A 140 -19.14 2.16 -16.84
CA PHE A 140 -18.62 3.49 -17.12
C PHE A 140 -17.49 3.44 -18.16
N GLU A 141 -17.17 4.57 -18.75
CA GLU A 141 -16.08 4.69 -19.72
C GLU A 141 -14.88 5.40 -19.05
N LEU A 142 -13.68 4.96 -19.41
CA LEU A 142 -12.44 5.58 -18.98
C LEU A 142 -11.54 5.74 -20.21
N ASP A 143 -11.01 6.94 -20.43
CA ASP A 143 -10.02 7.19 -21.49
C ASP A 143 -8.65 6.62 -21.07
N ALA A 144 -8.51 5.31 -21.24
CA ALA A 144 -7.28 4.60 -20.93
C ALA A 144 -7.02 3.51 -21.97
N LYS A 145 -5.75 3.33 -22.31
CA LYS A 145 -5.32 2.27 -23.23
C LYS A 145 -5.71 0.89 -22.67
N ASP A 146 -6.24 0.04 -23.56
CA ASP A 146 -6.67 -1.33 -23.24
C ASP A 146 -7.82 -1.40 -22.20
N PHE A 147 -8.59 -0.32 -22.08
CA PHE A 147 -9.76 -0.26 -21.23
C PHE A 147 -10.93 -1.06 -21.82
N GLU A 148 -11.51 -1.92 -21.01
CA GLU A 148 -12.75 -2.63 -21.33
C GLU A 148 -13.90 -2.03 -20.50
N VAL A 149 -15.01 -1.65 -21.14
CA VAL A 149 -16.20 -1.19 -20.42
C VAL A 149 -16.68 -2.30 -19.49
N PRO A 150 -16.72 -2.07 -18.17
CA PRO A 150 -17.17 -3.09 -17.24
C PRO A 150 -18.67 -3.28 -17.32
N ARG A 151 -19.15 -4.48 -16.98
CA ARG A 151 -20.57 -4.64 -16.64
C ARG A 151 -20.83 -4.13 -15.23
N GLU A 152 -22.07 -3.75 -14.95
CA GLU A 152 -22.48 -3.45 -13.58
C GLU A 152 -22.44 -4.72 -12.72
N ALA A 153 -21.96 -4.58 -11.48
CA ALA A 153 -21.96 -5.66 -10.50
C ALA A 153 -23.39 -6.00 -10.08
N THR A 154 -23.75 -7.28 -10.13
CA THR A 154 -24.96 -7.77 -9.49
C THR A 154 -24.78 -7.80 -7.96
N VAL A 155 -25.89 -7.90 -7.21
CA VAL A 155 -25.81 -8.10 -5.76
C VAL A 155 -25.04 -9.37 -5.42
N ASP A 156 -25.19 -10.44 -6.22
CA ASP A 156 -24.42 -11.68 -6.05
C ASP A 156 -22.92 -11.48 -6.27
N ASP A 157 -22.50 -10.65 -7.23
CA ASP A 157 -21.09 -10.29 -7.41
C ASP A 157 -20.54 -9.56 -6.17
N ILE A 158 -21.31 -8.62 -5.64
CA ILE A 158 -20.94 -7.84 -4.45
C ILE A 158 -20.75 -8.77 -3.25
N GLU A 159 -21.75 -9.61 -2.94
CA GLU A 159 -21.71 -10.51 -1.80
C GLU A 159 -20.59 -11.56 -1.93
N ARG A 160 -20.42 -12.14 -3.13
CA ARG A 160 -19.34 -13.07 -3.44
C ARG A 160 -17.95 -12.42 -3.26
N THR A 161 -17.81 -11.18 -3.69
CA THR A 161 -16.55 -10.46 -3.55
C THR A 161 -16.25 -10.14 -2.08
N ILE A 162 -17.24 -9.71 -1.29
CA ILE A 162 -17.08 -9.52 0.17
C ILE A 162 -16.60 -10.81 0.83
N ALA A 163 -17.25 -11.94 0.50
CA ALA A 163 -16.84 -13.25 1.02
C ALA A 163 -15.42 -13.65 0.55
N ALA A 164 -15.03 -13.30 -0.68
CA ALA A 164 -13.68 -13.55 -1.19
C ALA A 164 -12.60 -12.78 -0.43
N PHE A 165 -12.84 -11.50 -0.09
CA PHE A 165 -11.95 -10.72 0.78
C PHE A 165 -11.79 -11.35 2.16
N ALA A 166 -12.87 -11.79 2.78
CA ALA A 166 -12.86 -12.46 4.08
C ALA A 166 -12.06 -13.79 4.03
N ALA A 167 -12.31 -14.63 3.02
CA ALA A 167 -11.60 -15.88 2.82
C ALA A 167 -10.11 -15.68 2.54
N ALA A 168 -9.76 -14.66 1.73
CA ALA A 168 -8.38 -14.28 1.46
C ALA A 168 -7.64 -13.84 2.73
N ALA A 169 -8.25 -12.98 3.55
CA ALA A 169 -7.68 -12.54 4.81
C ALA A 169 -7.49 -13.70 5.79
N ARG A 170 -8.44 -14.63 5.85
CA ARG A 170 -8.32 -15.87 6.62
C ARG A 170 -7.11 -16.70 6.18
N ARG A 171 -6.93 -16.90 4.86
CA ARG A 171 -5.76 -17.60 4.30
C ARG A 171 -4.45 -16.91 4.66
N CYS A 172 -4.41 -15.58 4.62
CA CYS A 172 -3.23 -14.83 5.04
C CYS A 172 -2.89 -15.08 6.51
N ALA A 173 -3.89 -15.13 7.39
CA ALA A 173 -3.70 -15.46 8.80
C ALA A 173 -3.22 -16.91 8.98
N ASP A 174 -3.85 -17.88 8.29
CA ASP A 174 -3.47 -19.30 8.33
C ASP A 174 -2.06 -19.52 7.75
N ALA A 175 -1.62 -18.73 6.77
CA ALA A 175 -0.26 -18.75 6.24
C ALA A 175 0.78 -18.15 7.20
N GLY A 176 0.35 -17.41 8.23
CA GLY A 176 1.20 -16.86 9.27
C GLY A 176 1.66 -15.43 9.01
N PHE A 177 0.99 -14.65 8.16
CA PHE A 177 1.17 -13.20 8.07
C PHE A 177 0.64 -12.51 9.34
N ASP A 178 1.15 -11.30 9.60
CA ASP A 178 0.76 -10.50 10.77
C ASP A 178 -0.51 -9.67 10.51
N GLY A 179 -0.88 -9.47 9.25
CA GLY A 179 -2.08 -8.71 8.89
C GLY A 179 -2.33 -8.61 7.39
N VAL A 180 -3.41 -7.89 7.06
CA VAL A 180 -3.77 -7.52 5.69
C VAL A 180 -3.99 -6.02 5.55
N GLU A 181 -3.73 -5.52 4.36
CA GLU A 181 -4.10 -4.19 3.90
C GLU A 181 -5.17 -4.33 2.80
N ILE A 182 -6.40 -3.92 3.08
CA ILE A 182 -7.49 -3.90 2.11
C ILE A 182 -7.23 -2.75 1.12
N HIS A 183 -7.17 -3.06 -0.16
CA HIS A 183 -6.82 -2.07 -1.18
C HIS A 183 -8.05 -1.27 -1.64
N GLY A 184 -8.30 -0.13 -1.00
CA GLY A 184 -9.37 0.82 -1.33
C GLY A 184 -8.89 2.05 -2.12
N ALA A 185 -7.74 1.98 -2.80
CA ALA A 185 -7.10 3.09 -3.48
C ALA A 185 -6.93 2.84 -5.00
N HIS A 186 -6.37 3.82 -5.72
CA HIS A 186 -5.81 3.73 -7.07
C HIS A 186 -6.80 3.32 -8.19
N GLY A 187 -8.09 3.45 -7.96
CA GLY A 187 -9.10 3.16 -8.98
C GLY A 187 -9.42 1.68 -9.18
N TYR A 188 -9.12 0.80 -8.20
CA TYR A 188 -9.56 -0.59 -8.17
C TYR A 188 -10.99 -0.72 -7.62
N LEU A 189 -11.52 -1.93 -7.50
CA LEU A 189 -12.95 -2.18 -7.28
C LEU A 189 -13.54 -1.37 -6.12
N ILE A 190 -12.88 -1.32 -4.95
CA ILE A 190 -13.37 -0.54 -3.80
C ILE A 190 -13.46 0.95 -4.14
N THR A 191 -12.43 1.51 -4.82
CA THR A 191 -12.47 2.91 -5.29
C THR A 191 -13.61 3.13 -6.28
N GLN A 192 -13.88 2.15 -7.16
CA GLN A 192 -14.96 2.22 -8.15
C GLN A 192 -16.35 2.29 -7.48
N PHE A 193 -16.53 1.66 -6.32
CA PHE A 193 -17.75 1.82 -5.52
C PHE A 193 -17.83 3.20 -4.85
N LEU A 194 -16.71 3.78 -4.42
CA LEU A 194 -16.67 5.09 -3.76
C LEU A 194 -16.93 6.25 -4.72
N GLY A 195 -16.53 6.13 -5.97
CA GLY A 195 -16.56 7.23 -6.94
C GLY A 195 -17.95 7.57 -7.46
N THR A 196 -18.23 8.85 -7.69
CA THR A 196 -19.51 9.32 -8.24
C THR A 196 -19.64 9.13 -9.76
N ILE A 197 -18.52 8.95 -10.47
CA ILE A 197 -18.49 8.66 -11.91
C ILE A 197 -18.56 7.15 -12.16
N SER A 198 -17.80 6.37 -11.40
CA SER A 198 -17.72 4.92 -11.53
C SER A 198 -18.89 4.17 -10.87
N ASN A 199 -19.71 4.86 -10.07
CA ASN A 199 -20.86 4.31 -9.38
C ASN A 199 -22.10 5.18 -9.60
N ALA A 200 -22.85 4.85 -10.65
CA ALA A 200 -24.12 5.49 -11.01
C ALA A 200 -25.35 4.68 -10.52
N ARG A 201 -25.16 3.74 -9.57
CA ARG A 201 -26.25 2.93 -9.02
C ARG A 201 -27.27 3.76 -8.27
N ASP A 202 -28.53 3.30 -8.31
CA ASP A 202 -29.67 3.90 -7.57
C ASP A 202 -30.20 3.00 -6.44
N ASP A 203 -29.49 1.89 -6.15
CA ASP A 203 -29.80 0.97 -5.07
C ASP A 203 -29.00 1.30 -3.78
N GLU A 204 -29.04 0.39 -2.80
CA GLU A 204 -28.33 0.54 -1.53
C GLU A 204 -26.79 0.58 -1.63
N TRP A 205 -26.22 0.36 -2.81
CA TRP A 205 -24.77 0.38 -3.08
C TRP A 205 -24.32 1.64 -3.82
N GLY A 206 -25.25 2.56 -4.16
CA GLY A 206 -24.97 3.78 -4.91
C GLY A 206 -25.73 5.00 -4.39
N GLY A 207 -25.57 6.15 -5.08
CA GLY A 207 -26.16 7.42 -4.71
C GLY A 207 -25.43 8.11 -3.56
N SER A 208 -25.92 8.03 -2.32
CA SER A 208 -25.29 8.71 -1.17
C SER A 208 -23.89 8.16 -0.86
N LEU A 209 -23.07 8.96 -0.22
CA LEU A 209 -21.72 8.53 0.19
C LEU A 209 -21.77 7.30 1.13
N GLU A 210 -22.75 7.23 2.02
CA GLU A 210 -22.98 6.10 2.92
C GLU A 210 -23.19 4.81 2.14
N ASN A 211 -24.00 4.88 1.07
CA ASN A 211 -24.27 3.73 0.21
C ASN A 211 -23.02 3.34 -0.58
N ARG A 212 -22.32 4.32 -1.20
CA ARG A 212 -21.08 4.07 -1.95
C ARG A 212 -19.97 3.49 -1.06
N ALA A 213 -19.88 3.92 0.19
CA ALA A 213 -18.92 3.40 1.17
C ALA A 213 -19.36 2.08 1.82
N ARG A 214 -20.61 1.64 1.64
CA ARG A 214 -21.14 0.39 2.19
C ARG A 214 -20.29 -0.81 1.80
N PHE A 215 -19.83 -0.87 0.55
CA PHE A 215 -19.00 -1.97 0.08
C PHE A 215 -17.71 -2.12 0.88
N VAL A 216 -16.90 -1.07 1.01
CA VAL A 216 -15.64 -1.14 1.77
C VAL A 216 -15.88 -1.43 3.24
N ARG A 217 -16.91 -0.84 3.85
CA ARG A 217 -17.24 -1.06 5.26
C ARG A 217 -17.68 -2.50 5.53
N ARG A 218 -18.46 -3.11 4.61
CA ARG A 218 -18.83 -4.52 4.68
C ARG A 218 -17.63 -5.45 4.46
N VAL A 219 -16.71 -5.12 3.56
CA VAL A 219 -15.44 -5.84 3.39
C VAL A 219 -14.64 -5.80 4.70
N VAL A 220 -14.46 -4.63 5.32
CA VAL A 220 -13.76 -4.51 6.61
C VAL A 220 -14.40 -5.39 7.70
N ALA A 221 -15.72 -5.32 7.83
CA ALA A 221 -16.45 -6.13 8.81
C ALA A 221 -16.26 -7.65 8.58
N ALA A 222 -16.40 -8.11 7.33
CA ALA A 222 -16.25 -9.51 6.97
C ALA A 222 -14.82 -10.02 7.16
N VAL A 223 -13.81 -9.19 6.81
CA VAL A 223 -12.38 -9.51 7.04
C VAL A 223 -12.09 -9.61 8.53
N ARG A 224 -12.61 -8.68 9.33
CA ARG A 224 -12.42 -8.69 10.79
C ARG A 224 -13.03 -9.94 11.43
N GLU A 225 -14.24 -10.32 11.01
CA GLU A 225 -14.92 -11.53 11.52
C GLU A 225 -14.17 -12.82 11.13
N ALA A 226 -13.53 -12.85 9.97
CA ALA A 226 -12.82 -14.03 9.46
C ALA A 226 -11.41 -14.20 10.03
N THR A 227 -10.85 -13.20 10.72
CA THR A 227 -9.45 -13.19 11.16
C THR A 227 -9.33 -13.27 12.67
N PRO A 228 -8.27 -13.88 13.25
CA PRO A 228 -8.10 -14.02 14.68
C PRO A 228 -7.82 -12.67 15.37
N ASP A 229 -8.04 -12.65 16.68
CA ASP A 229 -7.62 -11.53 17.53
C ASP A 229 -6.11 -11.29 17.39
N GLY A 230 -5.72 -10.01 17.33
CA GLY A 230 -4.32 -9.61 17.15
C GLY A 230 -3.84 -9.56 15.70
N PHE A 231 -4.60 -10.11 14.73
CA PHE A 231 -4.31 -9.94 13.31
C PHE A 231 -4.63 -8.52 12.86
N LEU A 232 -3.68 -7.85 12.20
CA LEU A 232 -3.84 -6.47 11.77
C LEU A 232 -4.73 -6.38 10.52
N VAL A 233 -5.72 -5.52 10.56
CA VAL A 233 -6.59 -5.21 9.42
C VAL A 233 -6.55 -3.72 9.15
N GLY A 234 -5.97 -3.31 8.04
CA GLY A 234 -5.94 -1.92 7.61
C GLY A 234 -6.59 -1.71 6.25
N VAL A 235 -6.82 -0.46 5.92
CA VAL A 235 -7.36 -0.07 4.62
C VAL A 235 -6.48 1.01 4.01
N ARG A 236 -6.07 0.80 2.74
CA ARG A 236 -5.40 1.83 1.95
C ARG A 236 -6.41 2.58 1.11
N ILE A 237 -6.37 3.92 1.16
CA ILE A 237 -7.27 4.80 0.41
C ILE A 237 -6.49 5.87 -0.34
N SER A 238 -7.03 6.32 -1.47
CA SER A 238 -6.53 7.50 -2.19
C SER A 238 -7.28 8.74 -1.72
N PRO A 239 -6.61 9.89 -1.54
CA PRO A 239 -7.27 11.16 -1.26
C PRO A 239 -8.22 11.61 -2.36
N GLU A 240 -7.80 11.44 -3.60
CA GLU A 240 -8.51 11.89 -4.80
C GLU A 240 -8.28 10.90 -5.94
N VAL A 241 -9.33 10.57 -6.69
CA VAL A 241 -9.29 9.80 -7.95
C VAL A 241 -10.29 10.46 -8.90
N PRO A 242 -9.89 11.59 -9.54
CA PRO A 242 -10.82 12.46 -10.26
C PRO A 242 -11.54 11.78 -11.43
N ASP A 243 -10.87 10.89 -12.15
CA ASP A 243 -11.41 10.13 -13.28
C ASP A 243 -12.52 9.12 -12.87
N GLN A 244 -12.63 8.82 -11.59
CA GLN A 244 -13.71 8.00 -11.03
C GLN A 244 -14.68 8.80 -10.15
N GLY A 245 -14.43 10.08 -9.94
CA GLY A 245 -15.28 10.96 -9.14
C GLY A 245 -15.09 10.79 -7.62
N VAL A 246 -13.89 10.41 -7.18
CA VAL A 246 -13.50 10.41 -5.76
C VAL A 246 -12.80 11.72 -5.44
N ASP A 247 -13.34 12.47 -4.50
CA ASP A 247 -12.76 13.75 -4.06
C ASP A 247 -12.28 13.71 -2.59
N LEU A 248 -11.49 14.72 -2.20
CA LEU A 248 -10.86 14.76 -0.89
C LEU A 248 -11.88 14.79 0.26
N ASP A 249 -12.95 15.61 0.15
CA ASP A 249 -13.88 15.79 1.29
C ASP A 249 -14.59 14.48 1.61
N GLU A 250 -15.04 13.75 0.59
CA GLU A 250 -15.66 12.44 0.76
C GLU A 250 -14.64 11.40 1.26
N SER A 251 -13.41 11.43 0.75
CA SER A 251 -12.33 10.54 1.22
C SER A 251 -11.99 10.76 2.70
N LEU A 252 -12.04 12.00 3.19
CA LEU A 252 -11.85 12.29 4.62
C LEU A 252 -12.98 11.72 5.47
N ILE A 253 -14.22 11.83 5.01
CA ILE A 253 -15.40 11.26 5.71
C ILE A 253 -15.28 9.73 5.76
N VAL A 254 -14.95 9.09 4.62
CA VAL A 254 -14.76 7.64 4.55
C VAL A 254 -13.63 7.19 5.47
N ALA A 255 -12.50 7.92 5.52
CA ALA A 255 -11.40 7.63 6.43
C ALA A 255 -11.84 7.66 7.90
N GLY A 256 -12.65 8.64 8.28
CA GLY A 256 -13.23 8.74 9.63
C GLY A 256 -14.18 7.56 9.96
N TRP A 257 -14.99 7.13 8.99
CA TRP A 257 -15.85 5.95 9.17
C TRP A 257 -15.02 4.66 9.33
N LEU A 258 -13.99 4.45 8.50
CA LEU A 258 -13.10 3.28 8.62
C LEU A 258 -12.40 3.24 9.99
N ALA A 259 -11.92 4.39 10.47
CA ALA A 259 -11.38 4.50 11.84
C ALA A 259 -12.40 4.10 12.91
N SER A 260 -13.65 4.54 12.75
CA SER A 260 -14.77 4.21 13.66
C SER A 260 -15.20 2.75 13.56
N ASP A 261 -15.05 2.12 12.39
CA ASP A 261 -15.32 0.69 12.16
C ASP A 261 -14.23 -0.22 12.76
N GLY A 262 -13.17 0.35 13.36
CA GLY A 262 -12.17 -0.36 14.15
C GLY A 262 -11.06 -1.00 13.32
N VAL A 263 -10.68 -0.41 12.20
CA VAL A 263 -9.45 -0.82 11.51
C VAL A 263 -8.22 -0.53 12.36
N ASP A 264 -7.16 -1.34 12.22
CA ASP A 264 -5.91 -1.17 12.97
C ASP A 264 -5.06 -0.04 12.42
N PHE A 265 -5.25 0.31 11.15
CA PHE A 265 -4.62 1.47 10.53
C PHE A 265 -5.38 1.91 9.27
N VAL A 266 -5.26 3.19 8.97
CA VAL A 266 -5.61 3.75 7.65
C VAL A 266 -4.31 4.12 6.93
N HIS A 267 -4.13 3.60 5.72
CA HIS A 267 -2.99 3.93 4.88
C HIS A 267 -3.39 4.93 3.81
N VAL A 268 -2.91 6.16 3.93
CA VAL A 268 -3.20 7.24 2.99
C VAL A 268 -2.17 7.22 1.86
N SER A 269 -2.64 6.92 0.65
CA SER A 269 -1.80 6.89 -0.55
C SER A 269 -1.76 8.25 -1.22
N ASN A 270 -0.96 9.15 -0.68
CA ASN A 270 -0.67 10.44 -1.30
C ASN A 270 0.20 10.21 -2.53
N TRP A 271 -0.05 10.95 -3.61
CA TRP A 271 0.90 11.00 -4.71
C TRP A 271 2.20 11.71 -4.27
N ASP A 272 2.02 12.78 -3.50
CA ASP A 272 3.08 13.61 -2.96
C ASP A 272 2.62 14.21 -1.61
N SER A 273 3.23 13.79 -0.51
CA SER A 273 2.88 14.24 0.85
C SER A 273 3.25 15.69 1.15
N PHE A 274 3.99 16.33 0.26
CA PHE A 274 4.49 17.70 0.41
C PHE A 274 3.71 18.73 -0.41
N LYS A 275 2.77 18.26 -1.25
CA LYS A 275 1.91 19.14 -2.06
C LYS A 275 0.53 19.34 -1.42
N ALA A 276 -0.09 20.47 -1.77
CA ALA A 276 -1.48 20.71 -1.48
C ALA A 276 -2.38 19.71 -2.24
N PRO A 277 -3.56 19.34 -1.70
CA PRO A 277 -4.53 18.54 -2.43
C PRO A 277 -5.00 19.26 -3.71
N ALA A 278 -5.33 18.49 -4.75
CA ALA A 278 -5.78 19.09 -6.02
C ALA A 278 -7.05 19.92 -5.85
N LYS A 279 -7.97 19.49 -4.98
CA LYS A 279 -9.21 20.21 -4.65
C LYS A 279 -8.95 21.57 -3.98
N TYR A 280 -7.87 21.68 -3.19
CA TYR A 280 -7.51 22.90 -2.44
C TYR A 280 -6.07 23.34 -2.72
N PRO A 281 -5.74 23.77 -3.94
CA PRO A 281 -4.35 24.01 -4.38
C PRO A 281 -3.66 25.16 -3.64
N SER A 282 -4.42 26.06 -3.01
CA SER A 282 -3.88 27.19 -2.22
C SER A 282 -3.68 26.84 -0.72
N SER A 283 -4.06 25.62 -0.30
CA SER A 283 -3.90 25.19 1.09
C SER A 283 -2.42 25.04 1.44
N LYS A 284 -2.06 25.52 2.63
CA LYS A 284 -0.74 25.27 3.22
C LYS A 284 -0.75 24.07 4.18
N LYS A 285 -1.95 23.53 4.46
CA LYS A 285 -2.10 22.37 5.34
C LYS A 285 -1.71 21.11 4.56
N PRO A 286 -0.74 20.30 5.04
CA PRO A 286 -0.33 19.06 4.40
C PRO A 286 -1.50 18.08 4.31
N LEU A 287 -1.53 17.28 3.26
CA LEU A 287 -2.58 16.29 3.03
C LEU A 287 -2.65 15.25 4.17
N THR A 288 -1.50 14.82 4.68
CA THR A 288 -1.39 13.95 5.86
C THR A 288 -2.12 14.54 7.08
N THR A 289 -1.99 15.85 7.31
CA THR A 289 -2.69 16.53 8.43
C THR A 289 -4.21 16.55 8.26
N TRP A 290 -4.72 16.70 7.03
CA TRP A 290 -6.16 16.61 6.75
C TRP A 290 -6.71 15.24 7.18
N PHE A 291 -6.01 14.15 6.82
CA PHE A 291 -6.43 12.80 7.20
C PHE A 291 -6.27 12.54 8.69
N ARG A 292 -5.21 13.05 9.34
CA ARG A 292 -5.07 12.92 10.80
C ARG A 292 -6.25 13.54 11.54
N GLU A 293 -6.69 14.72 11.12
CA GLU A 293 -7.86 15.38 11.72
C GLU A 293 -9.15 14.56 11.51
N ALA A 294 -9.32 13.95 10.34
CA ALA A 294 -10.50 13.14 10.02
C ALA A 294 -10.54 11.78 10.76
N ILE A 295 -9.39 11.12 10.84
CA ILE A 295 -9.24 9.79 11.48
C ILE A 295 -9.22 9.90 13.02
N GLY A 296 -8.76 11.05 13.53
CA GLY A 296 -8.54 11.25 14.98
C GLY A 296 -7.23 10.60 15.46
N PRO A 297 -6.88 10.78 16.75
CA PRO A 297 -5.56 10.41 17.26
C PRO A 297 -5.41 8.93 17.64
N LEU A 298 -6.50 8.17 17.69
CA LEU A 298 -6.49 6.79 18.23
C LEU A 298 -6.21 5.73 17.16
N THR A 299 -6.57 5.99 15.91
CA THR A 299 -6.33 5.05 14.81
C THR A 299 -4.98 5.35 14.16
N PRO A 300 -4.06 4.39 14.12
CA PRO A 300 -2.79 4.51 13.43
C PRO A 300 -2.94 4.92 11.97
N MET A 301 -2.03 5.80 11.51
CA MET A 301 -2.00 6.26 10.12
C MET A 301 -0.65 5.99 9.49
N ILE A 302 -0.67 5.28 8.36
CA ILE A 302 0.47 5.19 7.44
C ILE A 302 0.27 6.25 6.36
N ALA A 303 1.30 7.03 6.04
CA ALA A 303 1.26 7.96 4.92
C ALA A 303 2.37 7.65 3.91
N THR A 304 2.01 7.54 2.63
CA THR A 304 2.92 7.27 1.51
C THR A 304 2.80 8.35 0.45
N GLY A 305 3.92 8.90 -0.02
CA GLY A 305 3.93 9.82 -1.15
C GLY A 305 5.20 10.66 -1.24
N ALA A 306 6.00 10.43 -2.28
CA ALA A 306 7.22 11.16 -2.63
C ALA A 306 8.29 11.28 -1.54
N VAL A 307 8.27 10.42 -0.53
CA VAL A 307 9.28 10.37 0.54
C VAL A 307 10.52 9.64 0.03
N TRP A 308 11.67 10.28 0.17
CA TRP A 308 12.98 9.73 -0.20
C TRP A 308 13.96 9.70 0.97
N THR A 309 14.15 10.81 1.66
CA THR A 309 15.16 10.97 2.71
C THR A 309 14.61 10.70 4.11
N PRO A 310 15.45 10.38 5.10
CA PRO A 310 15.02 10.29 6.50
C PRO A 310 14.38 11.58 7.03
N SER A 311 14.88 12.74 6.63
CA SER A 311 14.33 14.04 7.02
C SER A 311 12.92 14.26 6.46
N GLU A 312 12.66 13.86 5.20
CA GLU A 312 11.32 13.89 4.61
C GLU A 312 10.37 12.93 5.33
N ALA A 313 10.86 11.75 5.73
CA ALA A 313 10.07 10.80 6.51
C ALA A 313 9.71 11.36 7.89
N ASP A 314 10.66 11.96 8.60
CA ASP A 314 10.41 12.60 9.90
C ASP A 314 9.41 13.76 9.77
N LEU A 315 9.47 14.55 8.68
CA LEU A 315 8.50 15.60 8.39
C LEU A 315 7.08 15.03 8.20
N VAL A 316 6.92 13.89 7.53
CA VAL A 316 5.63 13.21 7.37
C VAL A 316 5.08 12.73 8.72
N LEU A 317 5.95 12.25 9.62
CA LEU A 317 5.55 11.94 11.01
C LEU A 317 5.11 13.20 11.77
N GLU A 318 5.77 14.33 11.57
CA GLU A 318 5.37 15.62 12.18
C GLU A 318 4.04 16.14 11.63
N GLN A 319 3.69 15.81 10.39
CA GLN A 319 2.39 16.10 9.80
C GLN A 319 1.24 15.27 10.40
N GLY A 320 1.55 14.27 11.23
CA GLY A 320 0.58 13.46 11.96
C GLY A 320 0.52 11.99 11.55
N ALA A 321 1.38 11.50 10.65
CA ALA A 321 1.51 10.05 10.42
C ALA A 321 2.15 9.35 11.62
N ASP A 322 1.82 8.08 11.84
CA ASP A 322 2.46 7.20 12.82
C ASP A 322 3.58 6.37 12.18
N LEU A 323 3.38 5.99 10.92
CA LEU A 323 4.31 5.24 10.09
C LEU A 323 4.38 5.85 8.69
N VAL A 324 5.50 5.63 8.00
CA VAL A 324 5.74 6.19 6.68
C VAL A 324 5.96 5.07 5.66
N GLY A 325 5.14 5.08 4.62
CA GLY A 325 5.25 4.17 3.49
C GLY A 325 6.28 4.65 2.46
N LEU A 326 7.26 3.82 2.17
CA LEU A 326 8.27 4.04 1.14
C LEU A 326 7.90 3.19 -0.08
N GLY A 327 7.64 3.87 -1.21
CA GLY A 327 7.40 3.23 -2.49
C GLY A 327 8.64 3.31 -3.37
N ARG A 328 8.68 4.27 -4.30
CA ARG A 328 9.75 4.43 -5.30
C ARG A 328 11.16 4.46 -4.71
N ALA A 329 11.34 5.05 -3.53
CA ALA A 329 12.62 5.07 -2.84
C ALA A 329 13.11 3.66 -2.48
N ALA A 330 12.20 2.78 -2.03
CA ALA A 330 12.51 1.41 -1.64
C ALA A 330 12.80 0.47 -2.84
N ILE A 331 12.51 0.89 -4.08
CA ILE A 331 12.81 0.08 -5.28
C ILE A 331 14.33 -0.02 -5.46
N GLY A 332 15.02 1.11 -5.46
CA GLY A 332 16.48 1.14 -5.65
C GLY A 332 17.31 1.20 -4.36
N ASN A 333 16.66 1.21 -3.18
CA ASN A 333 17.35 1.28 -1.88
C ASN A 333 16.71 0.23 -0.95
N ASP A 334 17.05 -1.03 -1.16
CA ASP A 334 16.52 -2.17 -0.41
C ASP A 334 16.89 -2.12 1.08
N ARG A 335 18.00 -1.47 1.43
CA ARG A 335 18.51 -1.29 2.80
C ARG A 335 18.21 0.10 3.38
N TRP A 336 17.23 0.80 2.83
CA TRP A 336 16.91 2.18 3.20
C TRP A 336 16.88 2.41 4.73
N PRO A 337 16.20 1.58 5.57
CA PRO A 337 16.15 1.83 7.01
C PRO A 337 17.52 1.64 7.72
N GLN A 338 18.33 0.69 7.26
CA GLN A 338 19.66 0.48 7.84
C GLN A 338 20.60 1.64 7.50
N GLU A 339 20.59 2.07 6.25
CA GLU A 339 21.45 3.16 5.75
C GLU A 339 20.99 4.52 6.27
N ALA A 340 19.67 4.71 6.50
CA ALA A 340 19.10 5.91 7.11
C ALA A 340 19.61 6.17 8.55
N ALA A 341 20.20 5.16 9.22
CA ALA A 341 20.84 5.33 10.51
C ALA A 341 22.23 6.00 10.41
N GLU A 342 22.82 6.06 9.22
CA GLU A 342 24.10 6.69 8.96
C GLU A 342 23.92 8.20 8.78
N ALA A 343 24.73 8.98 9.48
CA ALA A 343 24.65 10.43 9.42
C ALA A 343 24.97 10.96 8.01
N GLY A 344 24.04 11.74 7.46
CA GLY A 344 24.22 12.36 6.14
C GLY A 344 24.05 11.41 4.97
N TRP A 345 23.53 10.21 5.20
CA TRP A 345 23.17 9.32 4.10
C TRP A 345 22.04 9.90 3.24
N GLU A 346 22.22 9.79 1.95
CA GLU A 346 21.23 10.17 0.94
C GLU A 346 20.89 8.97 0.06
N PRO A 347 19.62 8.65 -0.15
CA PRO A 347 19.21 7.52 -0.98
C PRO A 347 19.58 7.76 -2.44
N ALA A 348 19.99 6.70 -3.13
CA ALA A 348 20.10 6.73 -4.57
C ALA A 348 18.74 7.09 -5.20
N ARG A 349 18.79 7.92 -6.25
CA ARG A 349 17.60 8.39 -6.99
C ARG A 349 17.65 7.95 -8.45
N PRO A 350 16.48 7.80 -9.11
CA PRO A 350 16.48 7.52 -10.54
C PRO A 350 17.12 8.69 -11.35
N PRO A 351 17.65 8.41 -12.53
CA PRO A 351 17.61 7.11 -13.20
C PRO A 351 18.59 6.10 -12.60
N PHE A 352 18.12 4.87 -12.36
CA PHE A 352 18.95 3.78 -11.85
C PHE A 352 19.56 2.97 -12.99
N SER A 353 20.80 2.48 -12.85
CA SER A 353 21.31 1.49 -13.77
C SER A 353 20.66 0.12 -13.53
N PRO A 354 20.52 -0.75 -14.55
CA PRO A 354 20.04 -2.10 -14.36
C PRO A 354 20.85 -2.90 -13.33
N GLU A 355 22.17 -2.70 -13.28
CA GLU A 355 23.07 -3.35 -12.29
C GLU A 355 22.71 -2.92 -10.87
N HIS A 356 22.44 -1.63 -10.65
CA HIS A 356 22.00 -1.11 -9.35
C HIS A 356 20.68 -1.76 -8.90
N LEU A 357 19.71 -1.85 -9.81
CA LEU A 357 18.41 -2.45 -9.50
C LEU A 357 18.53 -3.96 -9.21
N ARG A 358 19.37 -4.70 -9.95
CA ARG A 358 19.66 -6.11 -9.66
C ARG A 358 20.33 -6.28 -8.30
N ALA A 359 21.27 -5.40 -7.95
CA ALA A 359 21.90 -5.41 -6.62
C ALA A 359 20.88 -5.13 -5.51
N ALA A 360 19.82 -4.36 -5.79
CA ALA A 360 18.67 -4.16 -4.92
C ALA A 360 17.61 -5.26 -5.05
N ALA A 361 17.99 -6.46 -5.54
CA ALA A 361 17.16 -7.67 -5.66
C ALA A 361 15.94 -7.53 -6.62
N LEU A 362 16.02 -6.71 -7.66
CA LEU A 362 15.04 -6.74 -8.73
C LEU A 362 15.40 -7.82 -9.76
N SER A 363 14.42 -8.64 -10.13
CA SER A 363 14.54 -9.54 -11.29
C SER A 363 14.53 -8.77 -12.61
N GLU A 364 14.93 -9.41 -13.70
CA GLU A 364 14.85 -8.81 -15.06
C GLU A 364 13.41 -8.38 -15.39
N THR A 365 12.42 -9.19 -15.01
CA THR A 365 10.99 -8.87 -15.20
C THR A 365 10.63 -7.55 -14.54
N MET A 366 11.09 -7.31 -13.31
CA MET A 366 10.79 -6.08 -12.60
C MET A 366 11.62 -4.90 -13.14
N VAL A 367 12.88 -5.09 -13.52
CA VAL A 367 13.69 -4.07 -14.17
C VAL A 367 13.03 -3.60 -15.48
N ASP A 368 12.56 -4.54 -16.31
CA ASP A 368 11.85 -4.22 -17.54
C ASP A 368 10.50 -3.54 -17.27
N TYR A 369 9.79 -3.97 -16.24
CA TYR A 369 8.56 -3.30 -15.82
C TYR A 369 8.81 -1.84 -15.42
N MET A 370 9.93 -1.55 -14.73
CA MET A 370 10.28 -0.19 -14.31
C MET A 370 10.66 0.74 -15.46
N ARG A 371 11.06 0.22 -16.62
CA ARG A 371 11.31 1.00 -17.86
C ARG A 371 10.06 1.71 -18.40
N ARG A 372 8.86 1.31 -17.95
CA ARG A 372 7.60 1.99 -18.29
C ARG A 372 7.50 3.41 -17.72
N TRP A 373 8.31 3.72 -16.71
CA TRP A 373 8.36 5.04 -16.09
C TRP A 373 9.51 5.83 -16.71
N PRO A 374 9.22 6.97 -17.36
CA PRO A 374 10.27 7.82 -17.94
C PRO A 374 11.35 8.12 -16.90
N ASP A 375 12.60 8.03 -17.31
CA ASP A 375 13.78 8.35 -16.48
C ASP A 375 13.93 7.54 -15.19
N PHE A 376 13.29 6.37 -15.07
CA PHE A 376 13.47 5.52 -13.89
C PHE A 376 14.65 4.55 -14.05
N VAL A 377 14.84 3.98 -15.24
CA VAL A 377 15.95 3.08 -15.55
C VAL A 377 16.80 3.70 -16.66
N THR A 378 18.13 3.73 -16.47
CA THR A 378 19.03 4.15 -17.56
C THR A 378 19.01 3.08 -18.66
N ASP A 379 18.80 3.49 -19.91
CA ASP A 379 19.18 2.68 -21.04
C ASP A 379 20.71 2.74 -21.13
N GLY A 380 21.38 1.65 -20.79
CA GLY A 380 22.83 1.57 -20.90
C GLY A 380 23.25 1.76 -22.37
N ARG A 381 23.36 3.01 -22.80
CA ARG A 381 23.94 3.45 -24.07
C ARG A 381 25.22 4.20 -23.81
#